data_daf9bba786cf13f3c2b33b7ef5c2b604
#
_entry.id   daf9bba786cf13f3c2b33b7ef5c2b604
#
_cell.length_a   1.000
_cell.length_b   1.000
_cell.length_c   1.000
_cell.angle_alpha   90.00
_cell.angle_beta   90.00
_cell.angle_gamma   90.00
#
_symmetry.space_group_name_H-M   'P 1'
#
loop_
_entity.id
_entity.type
_entity.pdbx_description
1 polymer ?
#
loop_
_entity_poly.entity_id
_entity_poly.type
_entity_poly.pdbx_seq_one_letter_code
_entity_poly.pdbx_strand_id
1 'polypeptide(L)'
;MFDTVIQGIFSSTADITLGGFLIGVGSALVLGIAMAFMYMYKNKYTKSFVITLATLPAIVSIVIMMVSGSIGAGVAVAGTFSLVRFRSVPGTAKEIGSIFLAMAVGLACGMGYPLYALIFAVIMGVANIVLTAAPFGESKKNEFDRVLHITVPEDLEYAGIFDDIFVKYLSQYKMIQVKTTNLGSLNKLTYNITLGKAGCEKQMIDELRCRTVSYTHLRAHETGAYL
;
A
#
# COMPACT_ATOMS: atom_id res chain seq x y z
N MET A 1 -27.84 -15.78 -26.58
CA MET A 1 -27.05 -16.10 -25.37
C MET A 1 -25.96 -15.07 -25.07
N PHE A 2 -25.13 -14.70 -26.06
CA PHE A 2 -24.13 -13.63 -25.87
C PHE A 2 -24.77 -12.25 -25.63
N ASP A 3 -25.83 -11.91 -26.36
CA ASP A 3 -26.51 -10.62 -26.21
C ASP A 3 -27.17 -10.44 -24.82
N THR A 4 -27.65 -11.50 -24.20
CA THR A 4 -28.24 -11.46 -22.85
C THR A 4 -27.18 -11.21 -21.77
N VAL A 5 -25.95 -11.70 -21.98
CA VAL A 5 -24.83 -11.49 -21.07
C VAL A 5 -24.27 -10.06 -21.21
N ILE A 6 -24.34 -9.50 -22.43
CA ILE A 6 -23.91 -8.11 -22.70
C ILE A 6 -24.92 -7.09 -22.16
N GLN A 7 -26.24 -7.39 -22.24
CA GLN A 7 -27.30 -6.50 -21.76
C GLN A 7 -27.47 -6.48 -20.24
N GLY A 8 -26.75 -7.33 -19.53
CA GLY A 8 -26.87 -7.49 -18.08
C GLY A 8 -27.81 -8.61 -17.68
N ILE A 9 -27.50 -9.26 -16.57
CA ILE A 9 -28.27 -10.40 -16.03
C ILE A 9 -29.60 -9.93 -15.41
N PHE A 10 -29.66 -8.65 -15.05
CA PHE A 10 -30.86 -8.03 -14.52
C PHE A 10 -31.55 -7.19 -15.59
N SER A 11 -32.56 -7.73 -16.21
CA SER A 11 -33.49 -6.92 -17.01
C SER A 11 -34.28 -6.00 -16.06
N SER A 12 -34.48 -4.79 -16.50
CA SER A 12 -35.03 -3.56 -15.91
C SER A 12 -36.25 -3.61 -14.95
N THR A 13 -36.55 -4.74 -14.32
CA THR A 13 -37.57 -4.87 -13.27
C THR A 13 -36.92 -5.45 -12.01
N ALA A 14 -37.21 -4.81 -10.90
CA ALA A 14 -36.60 -4.93 -9.57
C ALA A 14 -36.64 -6.31 -8.88
N ASP A 15 -36.84 -7.40 -9.57
CA ASP A 15 -36.90 -8.73 -8.99
C ASP A 15 -35.56 -9.44 -9.13
N ILE A 16 -34.78 -9.40 -8.04
CA ILE A 16 -33.55 -10.20 -7.89
C ILE A 16 -33.96 -11.67 -7.87
N THR A 17 -33.81 -12.37 -8.98
CA THR A 17 -33.96 -13.81 -9.03
C THR A 17 -32.85 -14.51 -8.25
N LEU A 18 -33.13 -15.62 -7.56
CA LEU A 18 -32.14 -16.40 -6.84
C LEU A 18 -30.97 -16.80 -7.74
N GLY A 19 -31.24 -17.11 -9.02
CA GLY A 19 -30.22 -17.42 -10.01
C GLY A 19 -29.29 -16.23 -10.30
N GLY A 20 -29.85 -15.03 -10.51
CA GLY A 20 -29.09 -13.80 -10.72
C GLY A 20 -28.21 -13.45 -9.49
N PHE A 21 -28.74 -13.62 -8.28
CA PHE A 21 -27.99 -13.44 -7.04
C PHE A 21 -26.78 -14.39 -6.97
N LEU A 22 -26.99 -15.68 -7.19
CA LEU A 22 -25.89 -16.67 -7.13
C LEU A 22 -24.83 -16.42 -8.21
N ILE A 23 -25.22 -16.02 -9.43
CA ILE A 23 -24.28 -15.69 -10.50
C ILE A 23 -23.50 -14.42 -10.16
N GLY A 24 -24.16 -13.38 -9.66
CA GLY A 24 -23.50 -12.11 -9.29
C GLY A 24 -22.49 -12.28 -8.16
N VAL A 25 -22.91 -12.93 -7.07
CA VAL A 25 -22.01 -13.17 -5.92
C VAL A 25 -20.93 -14.19 -6.26
N GLY A 26 -21.27 -15.25 -6.99
CA GLY A 26 -20.30 -16.27 -7.42
C GLY A 26 -19.23 -15.71 -8.35
N SER A 27 -19.63 -14.90 -9.35
CA SER A 27 -18.66 -14.24 -10.25
C SER A 27 -17.79 -13.23 -9.51
N ALA A 28 -18.35 -12.45 -8.57
CA ALA A 28 -17.60 -11.51 -7.75
C ALA A 28 -16.57 -12.23 -6.88
N LEU A 29 -16.91 -13.39 -6.30
CA LEU A 29 -15.99 -14.18 -5.49
C LEU A 29 -14.83 -14.75 -6.35
N VAL A 30 -15.15 -15.32 -7.51
CA VAL A 30 -14.14 -15.87 -8.44
C VAL A 30 -13.17 -14.77 -8.89
N LEU A 31 -13.70 -13.60 -9.29
CA LEU A 31 -12.87 -12.45 -9.68
C LEU A 31 -12.04 -11.92 -8.50
N GLY A 32 -12.61 -11.91 -7.29
CA GLY A 32 -11.88 -11.53 -6.08
C GLY A 32 -10.69 -12.45 -5.79
N ILE A 33 -10.88 -13.76 -5.92
CA ILE A 33 -9.78 -14.74 -5.79
C ILE A 33 -8.72 -14.53 -6.88
N ALA A 34 -9.13 -14.32 -8.12
CA ALA A 34 -8.21 -14.05 -9.22
C ALA A 34 -7.36 -12.78 -8.96
N MET A 35 -7.99 -11.71 -8.46
CA MET A 35 -7.28 -10.47 -8.08
C MET A 35 -6.34 -10.68 -6.91
N ALA A 36 -6.72 -11.48 -5.93
CA ALA A 36 -5.86 -11.83 -4.80
C ALA A 36 -4.59 -12.56 -5.29
N PHE A 37 -4.72 -13.50 -6.22
CA PHE A 37 -3.55 -14.14 -6.86
C PHE A 37 -2.68 -13.17 -7.63
N MET A 38 -3.27 -12.24 -8.39
CA MET A 38 -2.52 -11.19 -9.09
C MET A 38 -1.77 -10.27 -8.12
N TYR A 39 -2.38 -9.93 -7.00
CA TYR A 39 -1.76 -9.11 -5.95
C TYR A 39 -0.56 -9.80 -5.30
N MET A 40 -0.63 -11.12 -5.09
CA MET A 40 0.47 -11.91 -4.50
C MET A 40 1.73 -11.90 -5.37
N TYR A 41 1.60 -11.63 -6.68
CA TYR A 41 2.73 -11.62 -7.60
C TYR A 41 3.67 -10.44 -7.30
N LYS A 42 4.94 -10.75 -6.93
CA LYS A 42 6.01 -9.79 -6.59
C LYS A 42 5.73 -8.79 -5.45
N ASN A 43 4.63 -8.92 -4.72
CA ASN A 43 4.34 -8.05 -3.58
C ASN A 43 4.59 -8.78 -2.26
N LYS A 44 5.05 -8.04 -1.24
CA LYS A 44 5.00 -8.53 0.15
C LYS A 44 3.55 -8.44 0.61
N TYR A 45 2.98 -9.51 1.11
CA TYR A 45 1.57 -9.56 1.53
C TYR A 45 1.41 -10.21 2.89
N THR A 46 0.35 -9.85 3.59
CA THR A 46 -0.12 -10.55 4.79
C THR A 46 -1.29 -11.47 4.43
N LYS A 47 -1.35 -12.64 5.05
CA LYS A 47 -2.43 -13.61 4.81
C LYS A 47 -3.81 -12.99 5.02
N SER A 48 -3.95 -12.18 6.07
CA SER A 48 -5.21 -11.49 6.39
C SER A 48 -5.66 -10.57 5.26
N PHE A 49 -4.76 -9.76 4.70
CA PHE A 49 -5.08 -8.84 3.62
C PHE A 49 -5.52 -9.58 2.34
N VAL A 50 -4.84 -10.66 1.97
CA VAL A 50 -5.18 -11.47 0.78
C VAL A 50 -6.57 -12.05 0.89
N ILE A 51 -6.94 -12.58 2.07
CA ILE A 51 -8.29 -13.11 2.32
C ILE A 51 -9.33 -12.00 2.20
N THR A 52 -9.09 -10.84 2.80
CA THR A 52 -10.00 -9.70 2.71
C THR A 52 -10.16 -9.24 1.26
N LEU A 53 -9.08 -9.15 0.50
CA LEU A 53 -9.10 -8.76 -0.92
C LEU A 53 -9.91 -9.74 -1.77
N ALA A 54 -9.82 -11.05 -1.50
CA ALA A 54 -10.57 -12.09 -2.20
C ALA A 54 -12.08 -12.03 -1.92
N THR A 55 -12.47 -11.69 -0.69
CA THR A 55 -13.89 -11.69 -0.25
C THR A 55 -14.59 -10.36 -0.49
N LEU A 56 -13.83 -9.25 -0.56
CA LEU A 56 -14.37 -7.90 -0.67
C LEU A 56 -15.33 -7.70 -1.86
N PRO A 57 -15.03 -8.18 -3.09
CA PRO A 57 -15.94 -8.02 -4.23
C PRO A 57 -17.30 -8.69 -3.99
N ALA A 58 -17.33 -9.86 -3.36
CA ALA A 58 -18.58 -10.55 -3.04
C ALA A 58 -19.42 -9.76 -2.03
N ILE A 59 -18.80 -9.21 -0.99
CA ILE A 59 -19.47 -8.36 -0.01
C ILE A 59 -20.07 -7.12 -0.68
N VAL A 60 -19.29 -6.42 -1.51
CA VAL A 60 -19.75 -5.22 -2.23
C VAL A 60 -20.88 -5.57 -3.20
N SER A 61 -20.79 -6.69 -3.91
CA SER A 61 -21.82 -7.16 -4.82
C SER A 61 -23.17 -7.34 -4.12
N ILE A 62 -23.20 -7.98 -2.96
CA ILE A 62 -24.43 -8.15 -2.15
C ILE A 62 -24.99 -6.80 -1.74
N VAL A 63 -24.15 -5.90 -1.23
CA VAL A 63 -24.58 -4.56 -0.78
C VAL A 63 -25.24 -3.80 -1.93
N ILE A 64 -24.62 -3.81 -3.11
CA ILE A 64 -25.17 -3.11 -4.29
C ILE A 64 -26.47 -3.75 -4.77
N MET A 65 -26.60 -5.08 -4.79
CA MET A 65 -27.85 -5.75 -5.13
C MET A 65 -28.98 -5.35 -4.19
N MET A 66 -28.73 -5.23 -2.89
CA MET A 66 -29.74 -4.84 -1.91
C MET A 66 -30.12 -3.35 -1.99
N VAL A 67 -29.20 -2.51 -2.46
CA VAL A 67 -29.43 -1.07 -2.67
C VAL A 67 -30.14 -0.79 -3.99
N SER A 68 -29.99 -1.65 -4.98
CA SER A 68 -30.60 -1.49 -6.31
C SER A 68 -32.12 -1.36 -6.21
N GLY A 69 -32.64 -0.25 -6.73
CA GLY A 69 -34.07 0.07 -6.74
C GLY A 69 -34.55 0.99 -5.60
N SER A 70 -33.71 1.33 -4.62
CA SER A 70 -34.09 2.24 -3.53
C SER A 70 -33.02 3.29 -3.24
N ILE A 71 -33.32 4.55 -3.55
CA ILE A 71 -32.42 5.69 -3.25
C ILE A 71 -32.21 5.81 -1.74
N GLY A 72 -33.26 5.57 -0.94
CA GLY A 72 -33.19 5.61 0.53
C GLY A 72 -32.24 4.57 1.11
N ALA A 73 -32.25 3.34 0.58
CA ALA A 73 -31.30 2.29 0.99
C ALA A 73 -29.86 2.68 0.63
N GLY A 74 -29.62 3.29 -0.53
CA GLY A 74 -28.32 3.79 -0.94
C GLY A 74 -27.74 4.84 0.03
N VAL A 75 -28.55 5.79 0.44
CA VAL A 75 -28.15 6.82 1.42
C VAL A 75 -27.89 6.21 2.79
N ALA A 76 -28.72 5.27 3.24
CA ALA A 76 -28.54 4.60 4.53
C ALA A 76 -27.22 3.79 4.57
N VAL A 77 -26.91 3.04 3.50
CA VAL A 77 -25.66 2.29 3.38
C VAL A 77 -24.45 3.24 3.36
N ALA A 78 -24.50 4.32 2.56
CA ALA A 78 -23.43 5.32 2.53
C ALA A 78 -23.21 5.95 3.91
N GLY A 79 -24.28 6.29 4.64
CA GLY A 79 -24.23 6.78 6.00
C GLY A 79 -23.58 5.79 6.96
N THR A 80 -23.94 4.52 6.88
CA THR A 80 -23.38 3.47 7.73
C THR A 80 -21.87 3.29 7.47
N PHE A 81 -21.44 3.27 6.21
CA PHE A 81 -20.02 3.18 5.87
C PHE A 81 -19.20 4.39 6.34
N SER A 82 -19.79 5.59 6.37
CA SER A 82 -19.11 6.79 6.87
C SER A 82 -18.84 6.74 8.38
N LEU A 83 -19.63 5.96 9.13
CA LEU A 83 -19.44 5.75 10.57
C LEU A 83 -18.36 4.70 10.89
N VAL A 84 -18.01 3.86 9.92
CA VAL A 84 -16.94 2.87 10.08
C VAL A 84 -15.58 3.57 10.06
N ARG A 85 -15.10 3.94 11.24
CA ARG A 85 -13.78 4.52 11.39
C ARG A 85 -12.72 3.41 11.36
N PHE A 86 -11.97 3.32 10.28
CA PHE A 86 -10.78 2.47 10.24
C PHE A 86 -9.73 3.01 11.21
N ARG A 87 -9.58 2.33 12.35
CA ARG A 87 -8.64 2.71 13.42
C ARG A 87 -7.25 2.07 13.21
N SER A 88 -7.06 1.38 12.09
CA SER A 88 -5.81 0.71 11.74
C SER A 88 -4.83 1.65 11.07
N VAL A 89 -3.55 1.30 11.15
CA VAL A 89 -2.46 1.94 10.41
C VAL A 89 -2.86 2.03 8.93
N PRO A 90 -2.76 3.20 8.30
CA PRO A 90 -3.06 3.32 6.88
C PRO A 90 -2.20 2.33 6.10
N GLY A 91 -2.83 1.48 5.29
CA GLY A 91 -2.15 0.52 4.44
C GLY A 91 -1.25 1.21 3.42
N THR A 92 -0.38 0.44 2.79
CA THR A 92 0.46 0.96 1.69
C THR A 92 -0.42 1.48 0.55
N ALA A 93 0.09 2.43 -0.25
CA ALA A 93 -0.63 2.94 -1.42
C ALA A 93 -1.10 1.83 -2.38
N LYS A 94 -0.33 0.74 -2.48
CA LYS A 94 -0.69 -0.44 -3.29
C LYS A 94 -1.87 -1.22 -2.70
N GLU A 95 -1.92 -1.36 -1.38
CA GLU A 95 -3.05 -2.02 -0.70
C GLU A 95 -4.33 -1.23 -0.88
N ILE A 96 -4.27 0.08 -0.71
CA ILE A 96 -5.41 0.97 -0.93
C ILE A 96 -5.91 0.86 -2.37
N GLY A 97 -5.01 0.93 -3.36
CA GLY A 97 -5.36 0.79 -4.77
C GLY A 97 -6.00 -0.55 -5.10
N SER A 98 -5.52 -1.66 -4.52
CA SER A 98 -6.10 -2.99 -4.73
C SER A 98 -7.48 -3.14 -4.08
N ILE A 99 -7.72 -2.51 -2.93
CA ILE A 99 -9.05 -2.45 -2.30
C ILE A 99 -10.05 -1.70 -3.21
N PHE A 100 -9.68 -0.53 -3.75
CA PHE A 100 -10.55 0.20 -4.66
C PHE A 100 -10.86 -0.60 -5.93
N LEU A 101 -9.87 -1.32 -6.47
CA LEU A 101 -10.08 -2.20 -7.61
C LEU A 101 -11.08 -3.33 -7.28
N ALA A 102 -10.93 -3.96 -6.14
CA ALA A 102 -11.83 -5.01 -5.65
C ALA A 102 -13.26 -4.49 -5.46
N MET A 103 -13.42 -3.29 -4.91
CA MET A 103 -14.73 -2.65 -4.77
C MET A 103 -15.38 -2.37 -6.11
N ALA A 104 -14.62 -1.85 -7.10
CA ALA A 104 -15.14 -1.57 -8.44
C ALA A 104 -15.64 -2.85 -9.16
N VAL A 105 -14.89 -3.95 -9.04
CA VAL A 105 -15.29 -5.26 -9.58
C VAL A 105 -16.56 -5.77 -8.90
N GLY A 106 -16.64 -5.68 -7.56
CA GLY A 106 -17.81 -6.07 -6.80
C GLY A 106 -19.05 -5.26 -7.17
N LEU A 107 -18.89 -3.95 -7.36
CA LEU A 107 -19.96 -3.05 -7.79
C LEU A 107 -20.49 -3.43 -9.17
N ALA A 108 -19.62 -3.70 -10.16
CA ALA A 108 -20.03 -4.10 -11.49
C ALA A 108 -20.74 -5.46 -11.49
N CYS A 109 -20.27 -6.43 -10.72
CA CYS A 109 -20.97 -7.72 -10.54
C CYS A 109 -22.33 -7.55 -9.88
N GLY A 110 -22.44 -6.69 -8.85
CA GLY A 110 -23.68 -6.40 -8.13
C GLY A 110 -24.72 -5.69 -8.98
N MET A 111 -24.30 -4.89 -9.96
CA MET A 111 -25.19 -4.27 -10.96
C MET A 111 -25.62 -5.25 -12.08
N GLY A 112 -25.15 -6.49 -12.07
CA GLY A 112 -25.52 -7.49 -13.07
C GLY A 112 -24.67 -7.51 -14.33
N TYR A 113 -23.48 -6.90 -14.29
CA TYR A 113 -22.56 -6.84 -15.42
C TYR A 113 -21.24 -7.60 -15.18
N PRO A 114 -21.27 -8.91 -14.89
CA PRO A 114 -20.06 -9.68 -14.53
C PRO A 114 -19.05 -9.76 -15.69
N LEU A 115 -19.50 -9.71 -16.95
CA LEU A 115 -18.61 -9.71 -18.11
C LEU A 115 -17.74 -8.44 -18.15
N TYR A 116 -18.34 -7.28 -17.91
CA TYR A 116 -17.59 -6.01 -17.85
C TYR A 116 -16.65 -5.98 -16.65
N ALA A 117 -17.08 -6.53 -15.51
CA ALA A 117 -16.22 -6.69 -14.33
C ALA A 117 -14.99 -7.56 -14.64
N LEU A 118 -15.16 -8.66 -15.39
CA LEU A 118 -14.07 -9.54 -15.81
C LEU A 118 -13.08 -8.80 -16.72
N ILE A 119 -13.58 -8.12 -17.77
CA ILE A 119 -12.73 -7.34 -18.69
C ILE A 119 -11.94 -6.28 -17.91
N PHE A 120 -12.61 -5.54 -17.02
CA PHE A 120 -11.99 -4.52 -16.19
C PHE A 120 -10.92 -5.11 -15.26
N ALA A 121 -11.22 -6.22 -14.58
CA ALA A 121 -10.27 -6.90 -13.69
C ALA A 121 -9.02 -7.39 -14.45
N VAL A 122 -9.19 -7.91 -15.67
CA VAL A 122 -8.08 -8.36 -16.53
C VAL A 122 -7.22 -7.17 -16.96
N ILE A 123 -7.83 -6.10 -17.47
CA ILE A 123 -7.09 -4.90 -17.91
C ILE A 123 -6.29 -4.31 -16.75
N MET A 124 -6.94 -4.09 -15.62
CA MET A 124 -6.28 -3.48 -14.44
C MET A 124 -5.27 -4.43 -13.79
N GLY A 125 -5.53 -5.73 -13.81
CA GLY A 125 -4.61 -6.74 -13.33
C GLY A 125 -3.32 -6.79 -14.15
N VAL A 126 -3.45 -6.82 -15.48
CA VAL A 126 -2.30 -6.77 -16.39
C VAL A 126 -1.54 -5.46 -16.23
N ALA A 127 -2.23 -4.32 -16.19
CA ALA A 127 -1.61 -3.01 -15.96
C ALA A 127 -0.81 -2.98 -14.64
N ASN A 128 -1.38 -3.51 -13.57
CA ASN A 128 -0.71 -3.58 -12.26
C ASN A 128 0.54 -4.47 -12.30
N ILE A 129 0.47 -5.63 -12.94
CA ILE A 129 1.61 -6.53 -13.11
C ILE A 129 2.70 -5.86 -13.95
N VAL A 130 2.35 -5.23 -15.08
CA VAL A 130 3.30 -4.55 -15.96
C VAL A 130 3.97 -3.38 -15.24
N LEU A 131 3.21 -2.53 -14.56
CA LEU A 131 3.76 -1.40 -13.81
C LEU A 131 4.62 -1.84 -12.62
N THR A 132 4.28 -2.97 -11.98
CA THR A 132 5.11 -3.53 -10.89
C THR A 132 6.36 -4.22 -11.42
N ALA A 133 6.33 -4.77 -12.63
CA ALA A 133 7.48 -5.42 -13.27
C ALA A 133 8.44 -4.41 -13.93
N ALA A 134 7.90 -3.29 -14.43
CA ALA A 134 8.69 -2.21 -15.00
C ALA A 134 9.38 -1.40 -13.90
N PRO A 135 10.61 -0.93 -14.09
CA PRO A 135 11.31 -0.05 -13.13
C PRO A 135 10.72 1.37 -13.14
N PHE A 136 9.38 1.45 -13.17
CA PHE A 136 8.64 2.70 -13.25
C PHE A 136 8.60 3.35 -11.86
N GLY A 137 9.25 4.51 -11.73
CA GLY A 137 9.32 5.24 -10.45
C GLY A 137 10.39 4.73 -9.48
N GLU A 138 11.20 3.75 -9.84
CA GLU A 138 12.40 3.43 -9.07
C GLU A 138 13.46 4.52 -9.35
N SER A 139 13.69 5.38 -8.37
CA SER A 139 14.94 6.15 -8.32
C SER A 139 16.09 5.13 -8.38
N LYS A 140 17.10 5.35 -9.21
CA LYS A 140 18.30 4.50 -9.27
C LYS A 140 18.85 4.35 -7.86
N LYS A 141 18.47 3.25 -7.20
CA LYS A 141 19.01 2.91 -5.88
C LYS A 141 20.42 2.42 -6.11
N ASN A 142 21.36 3.21 -5.65
CA ASN A 142 22.71 2.71 -5.51
C ASN A 142 22.68 1.67 -4.37
N GLU A 143 23.32 0.54 -4.58
CA GLU A 143 23.49 -0.53 -3.58
C GLU A 143 24.13 0.00 -2.27
N PHE A 144 24.71 1.19 -2.33
CA PHE A 144 25.37 1.91 -1.24
C PHE A 144 24.47 2.93 -0.52
N ASP A 145 23.19 3.07 -0.92
CA ASP A 145 22.28 4.01 -0.26
C ASP A 145 21.79 3.42 1.07
N ARG A 146 21.95 4.19 2.14
CA ARG A 146 21.57 3.82 3.51
C ARG A 146 20.87 4.99 4.20
N VAL A 147 20.07 4.66 5.19
CA VAL A 147 19.51 5.67 6.11
C VAL A 147 20.28 5.60 7.43
N LEU A 148 20.91 6.70 7.76
CA LEU A 148 21.66 6.86 9.01
C LEU A 148 20.78 7.58 10.03
N HIS A 149 20.60 6.99 11.19
CA HIS A 149 19.96 7.62 12.33
C HIS A 149 21.01 7.91 13.40
N ILE A 150 21.13 9.17 13.77
CA ILE A 150 22.01 9.62 14.85
C ILE A 150 21.09 10.22 15.93
N THR A 151 21.23 9.79 17.16
CA THR A 151 20.51 10.36 18.29
C THR A 151 21.51 11.13 19.12
N VAL A 152 21.25 12.40 19.34
CA VAL A 152 22.13 13.32 20.10
C VAL A 152 21.33 13.98 21.23
N PRO A 153 21.98 14.38 22.33
CA PRO A 153 21.37 15.22 23.37
C PRO A 153 20.89 16.56 22.79
N GLU A 154 19.89 17.18 23.41
CA GLU A 154 19.31 18.46 22.97
C GLU A 154 20.33 19.61 23.03
N ASP A 155 21.20 19.57 24.02
CA ASP A 155 22.24 20.57 24.28
C ASP A 155 23.45 20.50 23.33
N LEU A 156 23.53 19.44 22.49
CA LEU A 156 24.58 19.28 21.52
C LEU A 156 24.25 20.05 20.22
N GLU A 157 25.09 21.04 19.90
CA GLU A 157 25.01 21.70 18.59
C GLU A 157 25.50 20.73 17.50
N TYR A 158 24.53 20.10 16.81
CA TYR A 158 24.79 19.03 15.82
C TYR A 158 25.14 19.56 14.43
N ALA A 159 25.05 20.88 14.17
CA ALA A 159 25.37 21.48 12.90
C ALA A 159 26.88 21.41 12.64
N GLY A 160 27.29 20.67 11.59
CA GLY A 160 28.69 20.57 11.18
C GLY A 160 29.58 19.58 11.97
N ILE A 161 29.11 19.06 13.10
CA ILE A 161 29.92 18.17 13.97
C ILE A 161 30.33 16.85 13.28
N PHE A 162 29.53 16.41 12.29
CA PHE A 162 29.71 15.14 11.59
C PHE A 162 30.28 15.32 10.17
N ASP A 163 30.43 16.54 9.68
CA ASP A 163 30.77 16.82 8.29
C ASP A 163 32.13 16.24 7.86
N ASP A 164 33.12 16.27 8.72
CA ASP A 164 34.43 15.69 8.45
C ASP A 164 34.39 14.16 8.34
N ILE A 165 33.56 13.48 9.16
CA ILE A 165 33.33 12.03 9.07
C ILE A 165 32.54 11.74 7.78
N PHE A 166 31.53 12.54 7.46
CA PHE A 166 30.71 12.36 6.28
C PHE A 166 31.54 12.52 5.00
N VAL A 167 32.39 13.53 4.90
CA VAL A 167 33.30 13.73 3.76
C VAL A 167 34.29 12.56 3.61
N LYS A 168 34.72 11.96 4.72
CA LYS A 168 35.69 10.84 4.71
C LYS A 168 35.09 9.52 4.20
N TYR A 169 33.82 9.23 4.52
CA TYR A 169 33.21 7.92 4.29
C TYR A 169 32.08 7.91 3.27
N LEU A 170 31.45 9.07 2.99
CA LEU A 170 30.25 9.17 2.16
C LEU A 170 30.55 9.88 0.83
N SER A 171 29.92 9.40 -0.23
CA SER A 171 29.91 10.11 -1.53
C SER A 171 28.87 11.23 -1.55
N GLN A 172 27.72 10.98 -0.90
CA GLN A 172 26.64 11.95 -0.78
C GLN A 172 25.93 11.75 0.56
N TYR A 173 25.52 12.86 1.16
CA TYR A 173 24.66 12.84 2.36
C TYR A 173 23.64 13.97 2.30
N LYS A 174 22.44 13.71 2.82
CA LYS A 174 21.36 14.68 2.88
C LYS A 174 20.58 14.46 4.16
N MET A 175 20.45 15.50 4.99
CA MET A 175 19.56 15.50 6.14
C MET A 175 18.10 15.50 5.65
N ILE A 176 17.32 14.54 6.12
CA ILE A 176 15.90 14.42 5.76
C ILE A 176 15.02 14.99 6.85
N GLN A 177 15.33 14.66 8.10
CA GLN A 177 14.46 14.96 9.22
C GLN A 177 15.26 15.10 10.52
N VAL A 178 14.83 16.06 11.32
CA VAL A 178 15.19 16.18 12.73
C VAL A 178 13.90 15.97 13.52
N LYS A 179 13.90 15.06 14.47
CA LYS A 179 12.76 14.78 15.34
C LYS A 179 13.22 14.74 16.79
N THR A 180 12.64 15.61 17.61
CA THR A 180 12.85 15.57 19.05
C THR A 180 12.13 14.38 19.65
N THR A 181 12.78 13.63 20.50
CA THR A 181 12.29 12.42 21.16
C THR A 181 12.57 12.47 22.64
N ASN A 182 12.00 11.54 23.39
CA ASN A 182 12.24 11.39 24.82
C ASN A 182 11.92 12.66 25.64
N LEU A 183 10.69 13.20 25.42
CA LEU A 183 10.18 14.40 26.12
C LEU A 183 11.04 15.67 25.94
N GLY A 184 11.77 15.76 24.84
CA GLY A 184 12.58 16.94 24.52
C GLY A 184 14.07 16.76 24.74
N SER A 185 14.52 15.76 25.48
CA SER A 185 15.93 15.60 25.88
C SER A 185 16.87 15.06 24.79
N LEU A 186 16.31 14.52 23.68
CA LEU A 186 17.10 13.92 22.60
C LEU A 186 16.60 14.36 21.23
N ASN A 187 17.52 14.68 20.33
CA ASN A 187 17.24 14.93 18.93
C ASN A 187 17.66 13.73 18.07
N LYS A 188 16.71 13.17 17.31
CA LYS A 188 16.95 12.11 16.34
C LYS A 188 17.14 12.73 14.95
N LEU A 189 18.36 12.70 14.44
CA LEU A 189 18.72 13.14 13.11
C LEU A 189 18.62 11.98 12.15
N THR A 190 17.99 12.19 11.00
CA THR A 190 17.87 11.18 9.94
C THR A 190 18.52 11.70 8.67
N TYR A 191 19.51 10.97 8.18
CA TYR A 191 20.24 11.28 6.95
C TYR A 191 20.03 10.17 5.93
N ASN A 192 19.80 10.55 4.66
CA ASN A 192 20.08 9.67 3.54
C ASN A 192 21.55 9.80 3.17
N ILE A 193 22.24 8.67 3.15
CA ILE A 193 23.66 8.62 2.87
C ILE A 193 23.95 7.61 1.75
N THR A 194 24.95 7.93 0.92
CA THR A 194 25.51 7.02 -0.06
C THR A 194 26.95 6.74 0.33
N LEU A 195 27.27 5.50 0.67
CA LEU A 195 28.61 5.10 1.07
C LEU A 195 29.60 5.23 -0.10
N GLY A 196 30.79 5.72 0.18
CA GLY A 196 31.84 5.85 -0.83
C GLY A 196 32.53 4.52 -1.18
N LYS A 197 32.57 3.57 -0.23
CA LYS A 197 33.20 2.24 -0.39
C LYS A 197 32.42 1.18 0.39
N ALA A 198 32.42 -0.04 -0.16
CA ALA A 198 31.86 -1.20 0.55
C ALA A 198 32.70 -1.51 1.80
N GLY A 199 32.05 -1.84 2.91
CA GLY A 199 32.70 -2.31 4.13
C GLY A 199 33.20 -1.25 5.10
N CYS A 200 33.06 0.05 4.78
CA CYS A 200 33.46 1.14 5.70
C CYS A 200 32.38 1.49 6.75
N GLU A 201 31.22 0.80 6.72
CA GLU A 201 30.07 1.08 7.60
C GLU A 201 30.44 1.02 9.08
N LYS A 202 31.13 -0.04 9.47
CA LYS A 202 31.51 -0.25 10.88
C LYS A 202 32.46 0.84 11.38
N GLN A 203 33.48 1.17 10.59
CA GLN A 203 34.47 2.20 10.95
C GLN A 203 33.82 3.58 11.09
N MET A 204 32.92 3.92 10.16
CA MET A 204 32.16 5.16 10.22
C MET A 204 31.27 5.21 11.47
N ILE A 205 30.58 4.11 11.80
CA ILE A 205 29.73 4.06 12.99
C ILE A 205 30.56 4.21 14.26
N ASP A 206 31.73 3.58 14.34
CA ASP A 206 32.59 3.64 15.50
C ASP A 206 33.16 5.06 15.69
N GLU A 207 33.57 5.75 14.61
CA GLU A 207 33.99 7.16 14.69
C GLU A 207 32.83 8.10 15.08
N LEU A 208 31.62 7.86 14.56
CA LEU A 208 30.44 8.62 14.97
C LEU A 208 30.11 8.42 16.46
N ARG A 209 30.24 7.19 16.97
CA ARG A 209 30.00 6.88 18.38
C ARG A 209 31.00 7.55 19.31
N CYS A 210 32.24 7.73 18.88
CA CYS A 210 33.24 8.47 19.69
C CYS A 210 32.86 9.94 19.91
N ARG A 211 32.07 10.53 19.01
CA ARG A 211 31.61 11.93 19.12
C ARG A 211 30.24 12.09 19.73
N THR A 212 29.42 11.05 19.68
CA THR A 212 28.10 11.04 20.28
C THR A 212 28.11 10.14 21.49
N VAL A 213 27.80 10.67 22.66
CA VAL A 213 27.57 9.87 23.90
C VAL A 213 26.32 8.99 23.74
N SER A 214 25.62 9.07 22.61
CA SER A 214 24.32 8.48 22.35
C SER A 214 24.33 7.48 21.17
N TYR A 215 23.26 6.71 21.06
CA TYR A 215 23.12 5.59 20.15
C TYR A 215 23.05 6.00 18.68
N THR A 216 24.05 5.59 17.87
CA THR A 216 24.04 5.70 16.42
C THR A 216 23.60 4.36 15.82
N HIS A 217 22.61 4.36 14.96
CA HIS A 217 22.11 3.16 14.31
C HIS A 217 22.04 3.33 12.78
N LEU A 218 22.72 2.45 12.07
CA LEU A 218 22.66 2.38 10.63
C LEU A 218 21.63 1.35 10.19
N ARG A 219 20.72 1.75 9.32
CA ARG A 219 19.76 0.84 8.70
C ARG A 219 19.95 0.85 7.20
N ALA A 220 20.01 -0.34 6.59
CA ALA A 220 19.90 -0.44 5.14
C ALA A 220 18.59 0.24 4.72
N HIS A 221 18.61 0.98 3.62
CA HIS A 221 17.41 1.58 3.07
C HIS A 221 16.53 0.44 2.55
N GLU A 222 15.82 -0.21 3.46
CA GLU A 222 14.75 -1.10 3.04
C GLU A 222 13.68 -0.24 2.40
N THR A 223 13.39 -0.52 1.14
CA THR A 223 12.24 0.02 0.42
C THR A 223 11.03 -0.03 1.32
N GLY A 224 10.44 1.12 1.61
CA GLY A 224 9.29 1.33 2.48
C GLY A 224 8.19 0.30 2.40
N ALA A 225 8.46 -0.87 2.97
CA ALA A 225 7.45 -1.75 3.48
C ALA A 225 7.28 -1.33 4.94
N TYR A 226 6.47 -0.31 5.15
CA TYR A 226 5.97 0.00 6.48
C TYR A 226 5.08 -1.17 6.89
N LEU A 227 5.48 -1.83 7.94
CA LEU A 227 4.63 -2.68 8.75
C LEU A 227 3.47 -1.86 9.34
#